data_0f7bc17b8ca32d07c52e52fe9dc273e2
#
_entry.id   0f7bc17b8ca32d07c52e52fe9dc273e2
#
_cell.length_a   1.000
_cell.length_b   1.000
_cell.length_c   1.000
_cell.angle_alpha   90.00
_cell.angle_beta   90.00
_cell.angle_gamma   90.00
#
_symmetry.space_group_name_H-M   'P 1'
#
loop_
_entity.id
_entity.type
_entity.pdbx_description
1 polymer ?
#
loop_
_entity_poly.entity_id
_entity_poly.type
_entity_poly.pdbx_seq_one_letter_code
_entity_poly.pdbx_strand_id
1 'polypeptide(L)' 'MKLTSLFKRRAKCHFEVFRQTLFHPDIGKYKTYGIRCSKKSVVNDVSCDIAQAKYIARCLNQSNITPSELVSAVESFL' A
#
# COMPACT_ATOMS: atom_id res chain seq x y z
N MET A 1 13.82 -19.06 -21.47
CA MET A 1 13.85 -18.76 -21.13
C MET A 1 13.60 -18.49 -20.64
N LYS A 2 13.69 -18.52 -20.33
CA LYS A 2 13.64 -18.24 -19.79
C LYS A 2 13.42 -17.60 -19.32
N LEU A 3 13.38 -17.22 -19.09
CA LEU A 3 13.34 -16.53 -18.59
C LEU A 3 12.63 -15.96 -18.34
N THR A 4 12.30 -15.89 -18.61
CA THR A 4 11.71 -15.32 -18.44
C THR A 4 10.90 -15.35 -17.85
N SER A 5 10.73 -15.94 -17.72
CA SER A 5 10.11 -16.04 -17.08
C SER A 5 10.27 -15.93 -16.18
N LEU A 6 10.91 -15.94 -15.88
CA LEU A 6 11.20 -15.68 -15.07
C LEU A 6 11.02 -14.76 -14.57
N PHE A 7 11.03 -13.96 -14.74
CA PHE A 7 10.88 -12.98 -14.31
C PHE A 7 9.72 -12.65 -14.00
N LYS A 8 9.15 -12.88 -14.15
CA LYS A 8 8.13 -12.68 -13.89
C LYS A 8 7.75 -13.12 -12.87
N ARG A 9 8.27 -13.67 -12.53
CA ARG A 9 8.03 -14.08 -11.68
C ARG A 9 8.15 -13.48 -10.63
N ARG A 10 8.84 -12.79 -10.59
CA ARG A 10 8.85 -12.10 -9.66
C ARG A 10 7.74 -11.52 -9.54
N ALA A 11 7.08 -11.92 -8.92
CA ALA A 11 5.90 -11.49 -8.83
C ALA A 11 5.85 -10.17 -8.35
N LYS A 12 5.44 -9.31 -9.13
CA LYS A 12 5.29 -8.05 -8.72
C LYS A 12 4.22 -7.97 -7.78
N CYS A 13 4.38 -7.34 -6.75
CA CYS A 13 3.37 -7.08 -5.78
C CYS A 13 2.47 -5.99 -6.28
N HIS A 14 1.19 -6.18 -6.17
CA HIS A 14 0.23 -5.15 -6.53
C HIS A 14 -0.28 -4.49 -5.25
N PHE A 15 -0.13 -3.19 -5.16
CA PHE A 15 -0.56 -2.44 -4.00
C PHE A 15 -1.89 -1.78 -4.26
N GLU A 16 -2.82 -1.92 -3.34
CA GLU A 16 -4.14 -1.35 -3.52
C GLU A 16 -4.58 -0.62 -2.26
N VAL A 17 -5.47 0.34 -2.46
CA VAL A 17 -6.02 1.12 -1.38
C VAL A 17 -7.26 0.40 -0.87
N PHE A 18 -7.46 0.42 0.44
CA PHE A 18 -8.68 -0.11 1.01
C PHE A 18 -9.19 0.84 2.07
N ARG A 19 -10.50 0.84 2.25
CA ARG A 19 -11.13 1.73 3.21
C ARG A 19 -11.19 1.09 4.58
N GLN A 20 -10.99 1.91 5.60
CA GLN A 20 -11.05 1.45 6.98
C GLN A 20 -11.87 2.42 7.80
N THR A 21 -12.46 1.91 8.88
CA THR A 21 -13.04 2.74 9.90
C THR A 21 -12.29 2.42 11.18
N LEU A 22 -11.66 3.42 11.74
CA LEU A 22 -10.85 3.24 12.93
C LEU A 22 -11.45 4.05 14.07
N PHE A 23 -11.00 3.79 15.27
CA PHE A 23 -11.48 4.47 16.45
C PHE A 23 -10.33 5.13 17.18
N HIS A 24 -10.50 6.40 17.52
CA HIS A 24 -9.52 7.12 18.31
C HIS A 24 -10.25 7.69 19.53
N PRO A 25 -9.68 7.54 20.73
CA PRO A 25 -10.36 7.98 21.94
C PRO A 25 -10.79 9.44 21.92
N ASP A 26 -10.02 10.30 21.27
CA ASP A 26 -10.32 11.72 21.29
C ASP A 26 -11.32 12.17 20.24
N ILE A 27 -11.43 11.44 19.15
CA ILE A 27 -12.29 11.86 18.05
C ILE A 27 -13.35 10.85 17.66
N GLY A 28 -13.34 9.67 18.26
CA GLY A 28 -14.32 8.65 17.94
C GLY A 28 -13.97 7.92 16.66
N LYS A 29 -14.99 7.44 15.97
CA LYS A 29 -14.78 6.71 14.73
C LYS A 29 -14.44 7.67 13.61
N TYR A 30 -13.51 7.26 12.76
CA TYR A 30 -13.18 8.05 11.59
C TYR A 30 -12.84 7.13 10.44
N LYS A 31 -13.04 7.64 9.24
CA LYS A 31 -12.76 6.89 8.03
C LYS A 31 -11.39 7.25 7.52
N THR A 32 -10.65 6.25 7.09
CA THR A 32 -9.33 6.47 6.57
C THR A 32 -9.06 5.41 5.52
N TYR A 33 -7.89 5.45 4.93
CA TYR A 33 -7.53 4.52 3.88
C TYR A 33 -6.16 3.94 4.16
N GLY A 34 -6.03 2.66 3.92
CA GLY A 34 -4.76 1.98 4.05
C GLY A 34 -4.32 1.47 2.69
N ILE A 35 -3.14 0.91 2.64
CA ILE A 35 -2.60 0.32 1.43
C ILE A 35 -2.15 -1.09 1.76
N ARG A 36 -2.47 -2.02 0.90
CA ARG A 36 -2.09 -3.41 1.14
C ARG A 36 -1.54 -4.02 -0.12
N CYS A 37 -0.69 -5.00 0.08
CA CYS A 37 -0.20 -5.83 -0.99
C CYS A 37 -1.01 -7.12 -0.98
N SER A 38 -1.27 -7.64 -2.14
CA SER A 38 -2.05 -8.87 -2.24
C SER A 38 -1.43 -10.03 -1.48
N LYS A 39 -0.15 -9.92 -1.15
CA LYS A 39 0.50 -10.99 -0.40
C LYS A 39 0.14 -10.95 1.06
N LYS A 40 0.75 -10.12 1.82
CA LYS A 40 0.49 -10.09 3.24
C LYS A 40 0.71 -8.76 3.90
N SER A 41 1.40 -7.88 3.24
CA SER A 41 1.78 -6.62 3.87
C SER A 41 0.63 -5.64 3.84
N VAL A 42 0.42 -4.98 4.95
CA VAL A 42 -0.66 -4.01 5.10
C VAL A 42 -0.13 -2.81 5.86
N VAL A 43 -0.46 -1.62 5.41
CA VAL A 43 -0.19 -0.41 6.17
C VAL A 43 -1.53 0.26 6.43
N ASN A 44 -1.86 0.40 7.69
CA ASN A 44 -3.13 0.98 8.09
C ASN A 44 -3.03 2.48 8.21
N ASP A 45 -4.17 3.12 8.02
CA ASP A 45 -4.30 4.55 8.33
C ASP A 45 -3.25 5.39 7.61
N VAL A 46 -3.17 5.21 6.30
CA VAL A 46 -2.21 5.95 5.50
C VAL A 46 -2.65 7.39 5.32
N SER A 47 -3.92 7.60 5.01
CA SER A 47 -4.43 8.94 4.77
C SER A 47 -5.94 8.94 4.85
N CYS A 48 -6.50 10.02 5.37
CA CYS A 48 -7.94 10.20 5.35
C CYS A 48 -8.42 10.71 3.99
N ASP A 49 -7.49 11.08 3.12
CA ASP A 49 -7.81 11.57 1.79
C ASP A 49 -7.59 10.45 0.79
N ILE A 50 -8.68 10.00 0.17
CA ILE A 50 -8.58 8.90 -0.76
C ILE A 50 -7.70 9.24 -1.97
N ALA A 51 -7.71 10.47 -2.40
CA ALA A 51 -6.88 10.87 -3.54
C ALA A 51 -5.40 10.72 -3.21
N GLN A 52 -5.02 11.09 -2.00
CA GLN A 52 -3.64 10.93 -1.58
C GLN A 52 -3.26 9.45 -1.46
N ALA A 53 -4.15 8.64 -0.87
CA ALA A 53 -3.88 7.22 -0.74
C ALA A 53 -3.71 6.58 -2.10
N LYS A 54 -4.55 6.94 -3.06
CA LYS A 54 -4.44 6.38 -4.40
C LYS A 54 -3.19 6.83 -5.11
N TYR A 55 -2.78 8.06 -4.88
CA TYR A 55 -1.54 8.56 -5.46
C TYR A 55 -0.35 7.75 -4.95
N ILE A 56 -0.32 7.53 -3.64
CA ILE A 56 0.76 6.76 -3.04
C ILE A 56 0.78 5.33 -3.60
N ALA A 57 -0.38 4.70 -3.66
CA ALA A 57 -0.46 3.33 -4.18
C ALA A 57 0.03 3.27 -5.63
N ARG A 58 -0.33 4.28 -6.44
CA ARG A 58 0.13 4.30 -7.83
C ARG A 58 1.65 4.41 -7.90
N CYS A 59 2.23 5.27 -7.08
CA CYS A 59 3.68 5.40 -7.05
C CYS A 59 4.36 4.10 -6.63
N LEU A 60 3.77 3.42 -5.65
CA LEU A 60 4.34 2.15 -5.20
C LEU A 60 4.28 1.10 -6.30
N ASN A 61 3.18 1.07 -7.03
CA ASN A 61 3.06 0.09 -8.12
C ASN A 61 4.05 0.33 -9.23
N GLN A 62 4.50 1.57 -9.38
CA GLN A 62 5.48 1.90 -10.40
C GLN A 62 6.91 1.73 -9.92
N SER A 63 7.11 1.50 -8.64
CA SER A 63 8.44 1.50 -8.04
C SER A 63 9.08 0.14 -7.89
N ASN A 64 8.37 -0.92 -8.17
CA ASN A 64 8.99 -2.24 -8.09
C ASN A 64 9.53 -2.61 -6.72
N ILE A 65 8.89 -2.15 -5.67
CA ILE A 65 9.35 -2.48 -4.32
C ILE A 65 8.79 -3.83 -3.89
N THR A 66 9.40 -4.40 -2.89
CA THR A 66 8.94 -5.66 -2.34
C THR A 66 7.94 -5.40 -1.20
N PRO A 67 7.13 -6.40 -0.84
CA PRO A 67 6.20 -6.21 0.27
C PRO A 67 6.88 -5.81 1.57
N SER A 68 8.09 -6.28 1.81
CA SER A 68 8.77 -5.96 3.05
C SER A 68 9.21 -4.50 3.11
N GLU A 69 9.21 -3.82 1.99
CA GLU A 69 9.58 -2.41 1.95
C GLU A 69 8.37 -1.49 2.02
N LEU A 70 7.18 -2.06 2.13
CA LEU A 70 5.96 -1.28 2.03
C LEU A 70 5.86 -0.19 3.09
N VAL A 71 6.11 -0.53 4.33
CA VAL A 71 5.98 0.44 5.42
C VAL A 71 6.94 1.61 5.22
N SER A 72 8.19 1.31 4.92
CA SER A 72 9.18 2.37 4.72
C SER A 72 8.84 3.22 3.51
N ALA A 73 8.36 2.59 2.45
CA ALA A 73 8.02 3.32 1.24
C ALA A 73 6.86 4.28 1.49
N VAL A 74 5.84 3.81 2.21
CA VAL A 74 4.69 4.67 2.52
C VAL A 74 5.13 5.83 3.41
N GLU A 75 5.96 5.55 4.39
CA GLU A 75 6.39 6.60 5.30
C GLU A 75 7.14 7.71 4.59
N SER A 76 7.78 7.41 3.48
CA SER A 76 8.51 8.44 2.75
C SER A 76 7.56 9.44 2.08
N PHE A 77 6.28 9.12 1.96
CA PHE A 77 5.29 10.05 1.40
C PHE A 77 4.60 10.86 2.49
N LEU A 78 4.79 10.51 3.72
CA LEU A 78 4.12 11.18 4.82
C LEU A 78 5.09 12.11 5.54
#